data_123f694a7861783c08386b7f4782cd4a
#
_entry.id   123f694a7861783c08386b7f4782cd4a
#
_cell.length_a   1.000
_cell.length_b   1.000
_cell.length_c   1.000
_cell.angle_alpha   90.00
_cell.angle_beta   90.00
_cell.angle_gamma   90.00
#
_symmetry.space_group_name_H-M   'P 1'
#
loop_
_entity.id
_entity.type
_entity.pdbx_description
1 polymer ?
#
loop_
_entity_poly.entity_id
_entity_poly.type
_entity_poly.pdbx_seq_one_letter_code
_entity_poly.pdbx_strand_id
1 'polypeptide(L)'
;MQIICLGDSITDCNHLFEDFPLGNGYVQILSEMFRNQTPSFSISANTVRRSSSAVQLTDKSTGAIHFRNCGIDGFTVTRVLENIRQHRISLHHSPVVTLLIGINDIGLIMNIDRMDSQKEQMIREFATHYNELLDLLTADARQVILMEPFIFPHPEEYETWIPYVHTMSDIIRQLSVRFRLPFLPLHNYFNKEATQSGFDAITTDGIHLTLYGHKLLAEKLFPLLQNIDNNP
;
A
#
# COMPACT_ATOMS: atom_id res chain seq x y z
N MET A 1 -5.82 11.77 11.21
CA MET A 1 -4.65 11.35 10.42
C MET A 1 -5.07 11.08 8.98
N GLN A 2 -4.24 11.41 7.98
CA GLN A 2 -4.46 11.06 6.57
C GLN A 2 -3.54 9.90 6.18
N ILE A 3 -4.08 8.91 5.47
CA ILE A 3 -3.32 7.80 4.88
C ILE A 3 -3.51 7.84 3.36
N ILE A 4 -2.41 7.93 2.63
CA ILE A 4 -2.39 7.94 1.16
C ILE A 4 -1.79 6.61 0.69
N CYS A 5 -2.54 5.86 -0.11
CA CYS A 5 -2.08 4.60 -0.69
C CYS A 5 -1.65 4.86 -2.14
N LEU A 6 -0.35 4.78 -2.40
CA LEU A 6 0.27 4.89 -3.73
C LEU A 6 0.53 3.50 -4.29
N GLY A 7 0.33 3.32 -5.59
CA GLY A 7 0.63 2.04 -6.24
C GLY A 7 0.09 1.94 -7.66
N ASP A 8 -0.03 0.72 -8.11
CA ASP A 8 -0.53 0.30 -9.41
C ASP A 8 -1.99 -0.23 -9.34
N SER A 9 -2.35 -1.15 -10.24
CA SER A 9 -3.68 -1.77 -10.30
C SER A 9 -4.09 -2.49 -9.02
N ILE A 10 -3.15 -3.06 -8.26
CA ILE A 10 -3.43 -3.72 -6.98
C ILE A 10 -3.94 -2.72 -5.95
N THR A 11 -3.45 -1.48 -6.00
CA THR A 11 -3.90 -0.39 -5.14
C THR A 11 -5.14 0.30 -5.71
N ASP A 12 -5.20 0.53 -7.02
CA ASP A 12 -6.31 1.17 -7.75
C ASP A 12 -7.64 0.48 -7.43
N CYS A 13 -7.76 -0.76 -7.79
CA CYS A 13 -8.96 -1.57 -7.54
C CYS A 13 -10.27 -0.81 -7.85
N ASN A 14 -10.37 -0.19 -9.02
CA ASN A 14 -11.53 0.57 -9.49
C ASN A 14 -11.86 1.86 -8.69
N HIS A 15 -10.90 2.46 -7.97
CA HIS A 15 -11.16 3.68 -7.18
C HIS A 15 -11.53 4.90 -8.04
N LEU A 16 -11.21 4.86 -9.35
CA LEU A 16 -11.55 5.95 -10.30
C LEU A 16 -13.05 5.98 -10.64
N PHE A 17 -13.83 4.96 -10.28
CA PHE A 17 -15.26 4.98 -10.41
C PHE A 17 -15.90 5.68 -9.20
N GLU A 18 -16.89 6.57 -9.45
CA GLU A 18 -17.52 7.40 -8.40
C GLU A 18 -18.10 6.58 -7.23
N ASP A 19 -18.61 5.38 -7.50
CA ASP A 19 -19.20 4.51 -6.49
C ASP A 19 -18.16 3.86 -5.56
N PHE A 20 -16.87 3.89 -5.92
CA PHE A 20 -15.79 3.24 -5.20
C PHE A 20 -14.58 4.15 -4.97
N PRO A 21 -14.70 5.25 -4.24
CA PRO A 21 -13.63 6.25 -4.10
C PRO A 21 -12.35 5.72 -3.43
N LEU A 22 -12.43 4.59 -2.72
CA LEU A 22 -11.29 3.87 -2.17
C LEU A 22 -10.96 2.59 -2.96
N GLY A 23 -11.69 2.32 -4.04
CA GLY A 23 -11.66 1.05 -4.75
C GLY A 23 -12.39 -0.05 -3.97
N ASN A 24 -12.39 -1.28 -4.51
CA ASN A 24 -12.99 -2.45 -3.88
C ASN A 24 -11.92 -3.45 -3.36
N GLY A 25 -10.71 -2.96 -3.13
CA GLY A 25 -9.56 -3.74 -2.66
C GLY A 25 -9.16 -3.44 -1.22
N TYR A 26 -7.86 -3.66 -0.94
CA TYR A 26 -7.30 -3.56 0.41
C TYR A 26 -7.44 -2.17 1.05
N VAL A 27 -7.47 -1.09 0.27
CA VAL A 27 -7.61 0.28 0.79
C VAL A 27 -8.98 0.49 1.43
N GLN A 28 -10.05 0.02 0.77
CA GLN A 28 -11.41 0.04 1.32
C GLN A 28 -11.49 -0.82 2.59
N ILE A 29 -10.94 -2.04 2.55
CA ILE A 29 -10.94 -2.95 3.71
C ILE A 29 -10.23 -2.32 4.91
N LEU A 30 -9.06 -1.70 4.71
CA LEU A 30 -8.34 -0.97 5.77
C LEU A 30 -9.19 0.14 6.37
N SER A 31 -9.85 0.95 5.52
CA SER A 31 -10.75 2.02 5.99
C SER A 31 -11.85 1.48 6.89
N GLU A 32 -12.42 0.34 6.54
CA GLU A 32 -13.45 -0.34 7.35
C GLU A 32 -12.88 -0.90 8.66
N MET A 33 -11.69 -1.51 8.62
CA MET A 33 -11.02 -2.03 9.83
C MET A 33 -10.77 -0.91 10.85
N PHE A 34 -10.30 0.25 10.42
CA PHE A 34 -10.09 1.40 11.31
C PHE A 34 -11.41 1.99 11.82
N ARG A 35 -12.44 2.07 10.98
CA ARG A 35 -13.76 2.55 11.37
C ARG A 35 -14.40 1.66 12.45
N ASN A 36 -14.24 0.34 12.33
CA ASN A 36 -14.81 -0.62 13.27
C ASN A 36 -14.08 -0.66 14.62
N GLN A 37 -12.87 -0.13 14.72
CA GLN A 37 -12.13 0.00 15.99
C GLN A 37 -12.45 1.29 16.76
N THR A 38 -13.01 2.30 16.09
CA THR A 38 -13.47 3.51 16.78
C THR A 38 -14.77 3.17 17.50
N PRO A 39 -14.84 3.23 18.86
CA PRO A 39 -16.08 2.96 19.58
C PRO A 39 -17.15 3.92 19.07
N SER A 40 -18.20 3.40 18.44
CA SER A 40 -19.38 4.17 18.16
C SER A 40 -20.03 4.54 19.49
N PHE A 41 -19.81 5.76 19.98
CA PHE A 41 -20.57 6.32 21.07
C PHE A 41 -22.00 6.57 20.56
N SER A 42 -22.84 5.55 20.65
CA SER A 42 -24.28 5.72 20.55
C SER A 42 -24.73 6.46 21.83
N ILE A 43 -24.95 7.76 21.72
CA ILE A 43 -25.66 8.50 22.74
C ILE A 43 -27.10 7.98 22.75
N SER A 44 -27.36 7.01 23.61
CA SER A 44 -28.74 6.63 23.97
C SER A 44 -29.34 7.83 24.73
N ALA A 45 -30.16 8.59 24.02
CA ALA A 45 -30.94 9.64 24.62
C ALA A 45 -32.00 9.01 25.53
N ASN A 46 -31.67 8.82 26.82
CA ASN A 46 -32.62 8.81 27.93
C ASN A 46 -31.85 8.72 29.25
N THR A 47 -31.69 9.81 29.89
CA THR A 47 -32.00 10.04 31.32
C THR A 47 -31.37 11.36 31.78
N VAL A 48 -32.19 12.40 31.84
CA VAL A 48 -31.87 13.60 32.58
C VAL A 48 -31.90 13.26 34.07
N ARG A 49 -30.75 13.28 34.75
CA ARG A 49 -30.65 13.57 36.18
C ARG A 49 -29.47 14.48 36.47
N ARG A 50 -29.79 15.66 37.02
CA ARG A 50 -28.83 16.64 37.54
C ARG A 50 -28.04 16.06 38.72
N SER A 51 -26.72 16.13 38.66
CA SER A 51 -25.88 16.40 39.83
C SER A 51 -24.55 16.98 39.35
N SER A 52 -24.23 18.12 39.92
CA SER A 52 -23.04 18.94 39.68
C SER A 52 -21.82 18.28 40.27
N SER A 53 -20.88 17.85 39.41
CA SER A 53 -19.45 17.84 39.68
C SER A 53 -18.73 17.77 38.32
N ALA A 54 -17.94 18.79 38.04
CA ALA A 54 -17.19 18.92 36.83
C ALA A 54 -16.11 17.83 36.79
N VAL A 55 -16.38 16.72 36.08
CA VAL A 55 -15.35 15.82 35.59
C VAL A 55 -14.84 16.46 34.30
N GLN A 56 -13.63 17.01 34.33
CA GLN A 56 -12.88 17.32 33.11
C GLN A 56 -12.61 16.01 32.40
N LEU A 57 -13.47 15.64 31.46
CA LEU A 57 -13.18 14.66 30.43
C LEU A 57 -12.17 15.32 29.50
N THR A 58 -10.91 14.95 29.63
CA THR A 58 -9.93 15.20 28.57
C THR A 58 -10.39 14.40 27.36
N ASP A 59 -11.06 15.09 26.47
CA ASP A 59 -11.45 14.59 25.16
C ASP A 59 -10.16 14.35 24.36
N LYS A 60 -9.62 13.13 24.44
CA LYS A 60 -8.72 12.63 23.41
C LYS A 60 -9.62 12.38 22.20
N SER A 61 -9.92 13.42 21.44
CA SER A 61 -10.45 13.26 20.09
C SER A 61 -9.38 12.52 19.29
N THR A 62 -9.50 11.21 19.19
CA THR A 62 -8.80 10.43 18.17
C THR A 62 -9.29 10.99 16.84
N GLY A 63 -8.51 11.89 16.24
CA GLY A 63 -8.85 12.55 14.98
C GLY A 63 -9.19 11.48 13.94
N ALA A 64 -10.30 11.65 13.21
CA ALA A 64 -10.76 10.71 12.22
C ALA A 64 -9.64 10.35 11.24
N ILE A 65 -9.47 9.05 10.95
CA ILE A 65 -8.51 8.56 9.97
C ILE A 65 -9.17 8.61 8.59
N HIS A 66 -8.53 9.31 7.67
CA HIS A 66 -9.00 9.48 6.30
C HIS A 66 -8.07 8.75 5.33
N PHE A 67 -8.62 7.81 4.57
CA PHE A 67 -7.91 7.13 3.50
C PHE A 67 -8.10 7.87 2.17
N ARG A 68 -7.04 7.86 1.36
CA ARG A 68 -7.06 8.29 -0.03
C ARG A 68 -6.36 7.23 -0.88
N ASN A 69 -7.08 6.67 -1.83
CA ASN A 69 -6.51 5.79 -2.84
C ASN A 69 -5.93 6.65 -3.98
N CYS A 70 -4.65 6.43 -4.30
CA CYS A 70 -3.91 7.06 -5.39
C CYS A 70 -3.18 6.00 -6.24
N GLY A 71 -3.68 4.75 -6.23
CA GLY A 71 -3.25 3.71 -7.15
C GLY A 71 -3.73 4.04 -8.57
N ILE A 72 -2.99 3.65 -9.59
CA ILE A 72 -3.39 3.81 -10.99
C ILE A 72 -2.93 2.56 -11.74
N ASP A 73 -3.89 1.94 -12.43
CA ASP A 73 -3.63 0.75 -13.23
C ASP A 73 -2.44 0.93 -14.18
N GLY A 74 -1.58 -0.09 -14.27
CA GLY A 74 -0.41 -0.12 -15.14
C GLY A 74 0.75 0.81 -14.72
N PHE A 75 0.67 1.48 -13.55
CA PHE A 75 1.74 2.39 -13.12
C PHE A 75 3.02 1.64 -12.77
N THR A 76 4.13 2.26 -13.17
CA THR A 76 5.51 1.93 -12.79
C THR A 76 6.03 2.93 -11.76
N VAL A 77 7.17 2.65 -11.15
CA VAL A 77 7.82 3.60 -10.23
C VAL A 77 8.05 4.96 -10.89
N THR A 78 8.43 4.98 -12.17
CA THR A 78 8.63 6.21 -12.95
C THR A 78 7.35 7.04 -13.04
N ARG A 79 6.21 6.40 -13.29
CA ARG A 79 4.91 7.09 -13.39
C ARG A 79 4.46 7.67 -12.05
N VAL A 80 4.67 6.94 -10.95
CA VAL A 80 4.40 7.48 -9.61
C VAL A 80 5.29 8.69 -9.32
N LEU A 81 6.60 8.59 -9.60
CA LEU A 81 7.57 9.68 -9.44
C LEU A 81 7.15 10.93 -10.22
N GLU A 82 6.77 10.78 -11.50
CA GLU A 82 6.29 11.89 -12.34
C GLU A 82 5.05 12.57 -11.76
N ASN A 83 4.09 11.79 -11.23
CA ASN A 83 2.87 12.33 -10.62
C ASN A 83 3.16 13.12 -9.34
N ILE A 84 4.10 12.67 -8.52
CA ILE A 84 4.54 13.41 -7.32
C ILE A 84 5.26 14.71 -7.76
N ARG A 85 6.20 14.64 -8.71
CA ARG A 85 6.93 15.82 -9.23
C ARG A 85 6.01 16.88 -9.85
N GLN A 86 4.96 16.44 -10.51
CA GLN A 86 3.98 17.32 -11.15
C GLN A 86 2.87 17.78 -10.18
N HIS A 87 2.99 17.49 -8.89
CA HIS A 87 2.01 17.82 -7.85
C HIS A 87 0.58 17.32 -8.14
N ARG A 88 0.43 16.25 -8.94
CA ARG A 88 -0.88 15.62 -9.20
C ARG A 88 -1.39 14.86 -7.97
N ILE A 89 -0.47 14.42 -7.13
CA ILE A 89 -0.75 13.83 -5.83
C ILE A 89 -0.19 14.77 -4.77
N SER A 90 -1.08 15.34 -3.97
CA SER A 90 -0.70 16.24 -2.88
C SER A 90 -0.41 15.45 -1.61
N LEU A 91 0.72 15.75 -0.97
CA LEU A 91 1.16 15.22 0.32
C LEU A 91 0.96 16.23 1.47
N HIS A 92 0.08 17.23 1.27
CA HIS A 92 -0.20 18.23 2.31
C HIS A 92 -0.69 17.58 3.61
N HIS A 93 -0.38 18.22 4.73
CA HIS A 93 -0.71 17.78 6.10
C HIS A 93 0.06 16.55 6.58
N SER A 94 1.27 16.30 6.07
CA SER A 94 2.17 15.25 6.53
C SER A 94 1.46 13.88 6.63
N PRO A 95 0.97 13.32 5.52
CA PRO A 95 0.24 12.05 5.55
C PRO A 95 1.15 10.88 5.91
N VAL A 96 0.54 9.77 6.32
CA VAL A 96 1.17 8.45 6.23
C VAL A 96 1.00 7.94 4.80
N VAL A 97 2.08 7.51 4.17
CA VAL A 97 2.06 6.99 2.79
C VAL A 97 2.35 5.50 2.79
N THR A 98 1.56 4.72 2.08
CA THR A 98 1.90 3.32 1.73
C THR A 98 2.23 3.26 0.24
N LEU A 99 3.29 2.53 -0.13
CA LEU A 99 3.76 2.42 -1.50
C LEU A 99 3.91 0.94 -1.88
N LEU A 100 3.04 0.47 -2.81
CA LEU A 100 3.10 -0.84 -3.43
C LEU A 100 3.27 -0.65 -4.94
N ILE A 101 4.50 -0.81 -5.44
CA ILE A 101 4.86 -0.57 -6.83
C ILE A 101 6.03 -1.47 -7.25
N GLY A 102 6.09 -1.85 -8.52
CA GLY A 102 7.22 -2.56 -9.09
C GLY A 102 6.84 -3.74 -9.98
N ILE A 103 5.63 -4.31 -9.86
CA ILE A 103 5.25 -5.45 -10.70
C ILE A 103 5.14 -5.05 -12.18
N ASN A 104 4.67 -3.85 -12.50
CA ASN A 104 4.63 -3.36 -13.87
C ASN A 104 6.03 -3.02 -14.42
N ASP A 105 6.96 -2.59 -13.58
CA ASP A 105 8.36 -2.41 -13.96
C ASP A 105 8.97 -3.76 -14.36
N ILE A 106 8.69 -4.83 -13.62
CA ILE A 106 9.08 -6.20 -13.97
C ILE A 106 8.40 -6.64 -15.27
N GLY A 107 7.11 -6.37 -15.43
CA GLY A 107 6.37 -6.66 -16.65
C GLY A 107 7.00 -6.01 -17.90
N LEU A 108 7.46 -4.76 -17.79
CA LEU A 108 8.19 -4.09 -18.88
C LEU A 108 9.50 -4.77 -19.23
N ILE A 109 10.17 -5.40 -18.26
CA ILE A 109 11.40 -6.17 -18.50
C ILE A 109 11.10 -7.50 -19.19
N MET A 110 10.00 -8.16 -18.84
CA MET A 110 9.71 -9.54 -19.18
C MET A 110 8.84 -9.70 -20.44
N ASN A 111 7.92 -8.77 -20.70
CA ASN A 111 6.95 -8.89 -21.81
C ASN A 111 7.54 -8.65 -23.21
N ILE A 112 8.78 -8.20 -23.31
CA ILE A 112 9.46 -7.97 -24.59
C ILE A 112 10.82 -8.67 -24.53
N ASP A 113 11.18 -9.38 -25.60
CA ASP A 113 12.52 -9.96 -25.70
C ASP A 113 13.59 -8.84 -25.71
N ARG A 114 14.46 -8.87 -24.70
CA ARG A 114 15.49 -7.86 -24.48
C ARG A 114 16.83 -8.51 -24.20
N MET A 115 17.88 -7.85 -24.62
CA MET A 115 19.25 -8.23 -24.23
C MET A 115 19.43 -8.05 -22.72
N ASP A 116 20.25 -8.88 -22.10
CA ASP A 116 20.51 -8.81 -20.64
C ASP A 116 21.02 -7.44 -20.20
N SER A 117 21.84 -6.78 -21.01
CA SER A 117 22.32 -5.41 -20.76
C SER A 117 21.19 -4.37 -20.68
N GLN A 118 20.12 -4.55 -21.47
CA GLN A 118 18.93 -3.68 -21.42
C GLN A 118 18.11 -3.95 -20.15
N LYS A 119 17.94 -5.22 -19.79
CA LYS A 119 17.25 -5.61 -18.54
C LYS A 119 18.00 -5.06 -17.32
N GLU A 120 19.32 -5.18 -17.27
CA GLU A 120 20.14 -4.59 -16.21
C GLU A 120 20.04 -3.07 -16.16
N GLN A 121 19.98 -2.40 -17.31
CA GLN A 121 19.77 -0.94 -17.34
C GLN A 121 18.42 -0.57 -16.76
N MET A 122 17.34 -1.27 -17.09
CA MET A 122 16.00 -1.03 -16.53
C MET A 122 15.95 -1.24 -15.02
N ILE A 123 16.67 -2.24 -14.50
CA ILE A 123 16.79 -2.45 -13.04
C ILE A 123 17.53 -1.28 -12.38
N ARG A 124 18.60 -0.76 -12.99
CA ARG A 124 19.31 0.43 -12.48
C ARG A 124 18.42 1.68 -12.50
N GLU A 125 17.63 1.86 -13.56
CA GLU A 125 16.66 2.96 -13.67
C GLU A 125 15.56 2.85 -12.61
N PHE A 126 15.02 1.65 -12.39
CA PHE A 126 14.08 1.38 -11.30
C PHE A 126 14.66 1.80 -9.95
N ALA A 127 15.89 1.36 -9.62
CA ALA A 127 16.55 1.72 -8.37
C ALA A 127 16.73 3.24 -8.21
N THR A 128 17.11 3.93 -9.30
CA THR A 128 17.29 5.38 -9.33
C THR A 128 15.96 6.10 -9.10
N HIS A 129 14.94 5.76 -9.85
CA HIS A 129 13.62 6.40 -9.74
C HIS A 129 12.95 6.10 -8.40
N TYR A 130 13.11 4.89 -7.87
CA TYR A 130 12.58 4.55 -6.54
C TYR A 130 13.26 5.38 -5.45
N ASN A 131 14.59 5.53 -5.51
CA ASN A 131 15.32 6.38 -4.59
C ASN A 131 14.85 7.84 -4.65
N GLU A 132 14.73 8.42 -5.86
CA GLU A 132 14.24 9.79 -6.04
C GLU A 132 12.79 9.95 -5.56
N LEU A 133 11.95 8.95 -5.78
CA LEU A 133 10.58 8.94 -5.24
C LEU A 133 10.59 9.00 -3.71
N LEU A 134 11.45 8.22 -3.06
CA LEU A 134 11.57 8.23 -1.61
C LEU A 134 12.10 9.56 -1.08
N ASP A 135 13.07 10.20 -1.75
CA ASP A 135 13.54 11.53 -1.38
C ASP A 135 12.39 12.55 -1.35
N LEU A 136 11.48 12.51 -2.35
CA LEU A 136 10.31 13.39 -2.40
C LEU A 136 9.25 13.01 -1.35
N LEU A 137 8.95 11.72 -1.20
CA LEU A 137 7.92 11.27 -0.26
C LEU A 137 8.32 11.57 1.19
N THR A 138 9.58 11.32 1.56
CA THR A 138 10.06 11.52 2.93
C THR A 138 10.25 12.99 3.31
N ALA A 139 10.29 13.90 2.32
CA ALA A 139 10.33 15.33 2.59
C ALA A 139 9.00 15.86 3.16
N ASP A 140 7.87 15.31 2.73
CA ASP A 140 6.55 15.85 3.04
C ASP A 140 5.68 14.90 3.87
N ALA A 141 5.89 13.57 3.76
CA ALA A 141 5.13 12.59 4.52
C ALA A 141 5.64 12.45 5.96
N ARG A 142 4.72 12.26 6.91
CA ARG A 142 5.05 11.90 8.30
C ARG A 142 5.78 10.55 8.38
N GLN A 143 5.31 9.58 7.58
CA GLN A 143 5.86 8.23 7.51
C GLN A 143 5.56 7.63 6.14
N VAL A 144 6.50 6.85 5.62
CA VAL A 144 6.32 6.04 4.41
C VAL A 144 6.47 4.57 4.77
N ILE A 145 5.55 3.71 4.34
CA ILE A 145 5.62 2.25 4.47
C ILE A 145 5.84 1.68 3.07
N LEU A 146 6.92 0.95 2.88
CA LEU A 146 7.24 0.29 1.63
C LEU A 146 6.68 -1.14 1.64
N MET A 147 6.00 -1.51 0.57
CA MET A 147 5.45 -2.85 0.39
C MET A 147 6.18 -3.57 -0.74
N GLU A 148 6.49 -4.84 -0.52
CA GLU A 148 7.18 -5.68 -1.49
C GLU A 148 6.29 -5.96 -2.70
N PRO A 149 6.77 -5.77 -3.96
CA PRO A 149 6.09 -6.30 -5.13
C PRO A 149 6.08 -7.83 -5.07
N PHE A 150 5.01 -8.43 -5.59
CA PHE A 150 4.84 -9.88 -5.57
C PHE A 150 4.28 -10.39 -6.89
N ILE A 151 4.46 -11.67 -7.13
CA ILE A 151 3.87 -12.43 -8.24
C ILE A 151 3.64 -13.87 -7.77
N PHE A 152 2.68 -14.54 -8.38
CA PHE A 152 2.45 -15.97 -8.16
C PHE A 152 3.01 -16.77 -9.36
N PRO A 153 3.58 -17.99 -9.13
CA PRO A 153 4.03 -18.86 -10.20
C PRO A 153 2.85 -19.55 -10.91
N HIS A 154 1.82 -18.81 -11.19
CA HIS A 154 0.57 -19.26 -11.80
C HIS A 154 -0.08 -18.10 -12.57
N PRO A 155 -0.12 -18.15 -13.90
CA PRO A 155 0.36 -19.24 -14.79
C PRO A 155 1.88 -19.46 -14.72
N GLU A 156 2.33 -20.66 -15.15
CA GLU A 156 3.71 -21.15 -15.05
C GLU A 156 4.74 -20.18 -15.68
N GLU A 157 4.35 -19.41 -16.69
CA GLU A 157 5.22 -18.40 -17.32
C GLU A 157 5.76 -17.37 -16.32
N TYR A 158 5.05 -17.09 -15.25
CA TYR A 158 5.47 -16.14 -14.20
C TYR A 158 6.58 -16.69 -13.29
N GLU A 159 6.90 -17.98 -13.34
CA GLU A 159 8.10 -18.50 -12.67
C GLU A 159 9.35 -17.79 -13.14
N THR A 160 9.41 -17.43 -14.42
CA THR A 160 10.54 -16.70 -15.00
C THR A 160 10.68 -15.25 -14.50
N TRP A 161 9.62 -14.68 -13.92
CA TRP A 161 9.60 -13.33 -13.37
C TRP A 161 10.11 -13.27 -11.93
N ILE A 162 10.05 -14.38 -11.20
CA ILE A 162 10.40 -14.46 -9.76
C ILE A 162 11.81 -13.93 -9.48
N PRO A 163 12.87 -14.25 -10.26
CA PRO A 163 14.19 -13.68 -10.02
C PRO A 163 14.22 -12.14 -10.07
N TYR A 164 13.40 -11.51 -10.91
CA TYR A 164 13.28 -10.06 -11.00
C TYR A 164 12.51 -9.47 -9.83
N VAL A 165 11.47 -10.18 -9.35
CA VAL A 165 10.77 -9.80 -8.11
C VAL A 165 11.76 -9.77 -6.95
N HIS A 166 12.59 -10.81 -6.79
CA HIS A 166 13.62 -10.85 -5.75
C HIS A 166 14.62 -9.70 -5.89
N THR A 167 15.11 -9.44 -7.10
CA THR A 167 16.06 -8.35 -7.37
C THR A 167 15.47 -6.98 -6.98
N MET A 168 14.23 -6.70 -7.40
CA MET A 168 13.56 -5.44 -7.06
C MET A 168 13.20 -5.35 -5.57
N SER A 169 12.78 -6.45 -4.96
CA SER A 169 12.54 -6.55 -3.51
C SER A 169 13.80 -6.22 -2.72
N ASP A 170 14.96 -6.71 -3.13
CA ASP A 170 16.24 -6.43 -2.48
C ASP A 170 16.63 -4.95 -2.62
N ILE A 171 16.39 -4.33 -3.77
CA ILE A 171 16.58 -2.89 -3.97
C ILE A 171 15.69 -2.11 -3.00
N ILE A 172 14.38 -2.39 -2.96
CA ILE A 172 13.43 -1.71 -2.07
C ILE A 172 13.82 -1.90 -0.61
N ARG A 173 14.24 -3.12 -0.23
CA ARG A 173 14.70 -3.43 1.13
C ARG A 173 15.96 -2.63 1.51
N GLN A 174 16.95 -2.52 0.61
CA GLN A 174 18.14 -1.69 0.84
C GLN A 174 17.76 -0.22 1.00
N LEU A 175 16.86 0.29 0.17
CA LEU A 175 16.33 1.65 0.29
C LEU A 175 15.56 1.84 1.61
N SER A 176 14.75 0.86 2.03
CA SER A 176 14.05 0.94 3.32
C SER A 176 15.01 1.11 4.50
N VAL A 177 16.12 0.39 4.51
CA VAL A 177 17.18 0.54 5.53
C VAL A 177 17.83 1.92 5.44
N ARG A 178 18.20 2.38 4.23
CA ARG A 178 18.83 3.68 4.00
C ARG A 178 17.96 4.85 4.50
N PHE A 179 16.66 4.81 4.19
CA PHE A 179 15.70 5.84 4.57
C PHE A 179 15.08 5.61 5.96
N ARG A 180 15.41 4.50 6.64
CA ARG A 180 14.84 4.07 7.93
C ARG A 180 13.32 3.94 7.89
N LEU A 181 12.81 3.34 6.81
CA LEU A 181 11.38 3.14 6.57
C LEU A 181 10.96 1.71 6.86
N PRO A 182 9.75 1.48 7.37
CA PRO A 182 9.16 0.15 7.46
C PRO A 182 9.06 -0.50 6.08
N PHE A 183 9.42 -1.79 6.00
CA PHE A 183 9.26 -2.63 4.83
C PHE A 183 8.34 -3.81 5.15
N LEU A 184 7.29 -3.98 4.36
CA LEU A 184 6.34 -5.09 4.49
C LEU A 184 6.65 -6.16 3.44
N PRO A 185 7.22 -7.31 3.83
CA PRO A 185 7.46 -8.42 2.91
C PRO A 185 6.15 -9.11 2.54
N LEU A 186 5.89 -9.29 1.24
CA LEU A 186 4.62 -9.83 0.73
C LEU A 186 4.81 -11.04 -0.18
N HIS A 187 5.89 -11.11 -1.00
CA HIS A 187 6.04 -12.14 -2.00
C HIS A 187 6.00 -13.56 -1.41
N ASN A 188 6.87 -13.84 -0.45
CA ASN A 188 6.90 -15.15 0.20
C ASN A 188 5.65 -15.41 1.05
N TYR A 189 5.08 -14.36 1.66
CA TYR A 189 3.85 -14.47 2.43
C TYR A 189 2.69 -14.95 1.55
N PHE A 190 2.43 -14.25 0.45
CA PHE A 190 1.34 -14.60 -0.45
C PHE A 190 1.50 -15.97 -1.11
N ASN A 191 2.73 -16.32 -1.54
CA ASN A 191 2.98 -17.62 -2.14
C ASN A 191 2.80 -18.77 -1.13
N LYS A 192 3.14 -18.55 0.13
CA LYS A 192 2.86 -19.52 1.20
C LYS A 192 1.36 -19.70 1.42
N GLU A 193 0.60 -18.60 1.50
CA GLU A 193 -0.87 -18.65 1.66
C GLU A 193 -1.53 -19.33 0.44
N ALA A 194 -1.06 -19.02 -0.78
CA ALA A 194 -1.56 -19.63 -2.01
C ALA A 194 -1.27 -21.14 -2.08
N THR A 195 -0.14 -21.59 -1.57
CA THR A 195 0.18 -23.02 -1.46
C THR A 195 -0.80 -23.76 -0.53
N GLN A 196 -1.32 -23.07 0.49
CA GLN A 196 -2.25 -23.68 1.47
C GLN A 196 -3.71 -23.60 1.01
N SER A 197 -4.12 -22.49 0.37
CA SER A 197 -5.52 -22.19 0.05
C SER A 197 -5.88 -22.42 -1.43
N GLY A 198 -4.87 -22.67 -2.28
CA GLY A 198 -4.98 -22.65 -3.74
C GLY A 198 -4.72 -21.26 -4.31
N PHE A 199 -4.08 -21.18 -5.49
CA PHE A 199 -3.79 -19.91 -6.15
C PHE A 199 -5.04 -19.12 -6.48
N ASP A 200 -6.07 -19.75 -7.04
CA ASP A 200 -7.34 -19.11 -7.41
C ASP A 200 -8.10 -18.49 -6.22
N ALA A 201 -7.79 -18.92 -5.00
CA ALA A 201 -8.35 -18.29 -3.81
C ALA A 201 -7.75 -16.91 -3.54
N ILE A 202 -6.50 -16.68 -3.94
CA ILE A 202 -5.73 -15.47 -3.58
C ILE A 202 -5.50 -14.54 -4.77
N THR A 203 -5.28 -15.09 -5.97
CA THR A 203 -5.02 -14.32 -7.18
C THR A 203 -5.98 -14.70 -8.30
N THR A 204 -6.32 -13.72 -9.16
CA THR A 204 -7.18 -13.94 -10.33
C THR A 204 -6.41 -14.35 -11.58
N ASP A 205 -5.13 -13.95 -11.68
CA ASP A 205 -4.30 -14.09 -12.89
C ASP A 205 -2.80 -14.23 -12.59
N GLY A 206 -2.42 -14.38 -11.32
CA GLY A 206 -1.03 -14.46 -10.89
C GLY A 206 -0.41 -13.11 -10.50
N ILE A 207 -1.10 -11.99 -10.72
CA ILE A 207 -0.67 -10.62 -10.36
C ILE A 207 -1.75 -9.98 -9.47
N HIS A 208 -2.99 -9.92 -9.95
CA HIS A 208 -4.07 -9.25 -9.26
C HIS A 208 -4.68 -10.15 -8.18
N LEU A 209 -5.06 -9.53 -7.08
CA LEU A 209 -5.62 -10.24 -5.93
C LEU A 209 -7.14 -10.43 -6.06
N THR A 210 -7.62 -11.56 -5.57
CA THR A 210 -9.04 -11.74 -5.25
C THR A 210 -9.42 -10.88 -4.05
N LEU A 211 -10.71 -10.79 -3.74
CA LEU A 211 -11.16 -10.12 -2.51
C LEU A 211 -10.52 -10.72 -1.25
N TYR A 212 -10.32 -12.04 -1.22
CA TYR A 212 -9.62 -12.71 -0.12
C TYR A 212 -8.14 -12.34 -0.07
N GLY A 213 -7.45 -12.27 -1.21
CA GLY A 213 -6.07 -11.80 -1.30
C GLY A 213 -5.93 -10.34 -0.80
N HIS A 214 -6.85 -9.45 -1.19
CA HIS A 214 -6.88 -8.08 -0.68
C HIS A 214 -7.12 -8.01 0.84
N LYS A 215 -7.94 -8.90 1.39
CA LYS A 215 -8.14 -9.00 2.83
C LYS A 215 -6.87 -9.40 3.55
N LEU A 216 -6.13 -10.38 3.04
CA LEU A 216 -4.83 -10.79 3.59
C LEU A 216 -3.82 -9.63 3.55
N LEU A 217 -3.79 -8.83 2.46
CA LEU A 217 -2.94 -7.63 2.38
C LEU A 217 -3.31 -6.60 3.44
N ALA A 218 -4.60 -6.32 3.58
CA ALA A 218 -5.09 -5.38 4.58
C ALA A 218 -4.72 -5.83 6.00
N GLU A 219 -4.93 -7.10 6.33
CA GLU A 219 -4.60 -7.68 7.64
C GLU A 219 -3.09 -7.60 7.96
N LYS A 220 -2.23 -7.71 6.94
CA LYS A 220 -0.78 -7.56 7.10
C LYS A 220 -0.33 -6.11 7.30
N LEU A 221 -0.96 -5.17 6.58
CA LEU A 221 -0.59 -3.76 6.64
C LEU A 221 -1.17 -3.05 7.87
N PHE A 222 -2.32 -3.49 8.33
CA PHE A 222 -3.08 -2.85 9.40
C PHE A 222 -2.27 -2.62 10.70
N PRO A 223 -1.53 -3.60 11.26
CA PRO A 223 -0.75 -3.40 12.48
C PRO A 223 0.34 -2.32 12.33
N LEU A 224 0.95 -2.19 11.14
CA LEU A 224 1.95 -1.16 10.89
C LEU A 224 1.33 0.24 10.93
N LEU A 225 0.15 0.40 10.35
CA LEU A 225 -0.59 1.67 10.35
C LEU A 225 -1.09 2.03 11.77
N GLN A 226 -1.57 1.05 12.55
CA GLN A 226 -1.97 1.25 13.94
C GLN A 226 -0.82 1.74 14.82
N ASN A 227 0.37 1.17 14.66
CA ASN A 227 1.54 1.56 15.44
C ASN A 227 1.93 3.03 15.19
N ILE A 228 1.71 3.55 13.97
CA ILE A 228 1.97 4.96 13.65
C ILE A 228 0.92 5.88 14.29
N ASP A 229 -0.34 5.45 14.35
CA ASP A 229 -1.42 6.23 14.97
C ASP A 229 -1.24 6.34 16.50
N ASN A 230 -0.74 5.29 17.12
CA ASN A 230 -0.51 5.22 18.57
C ASN A 230 0.78 5.94 19.03
N ASN A 231 1.71 6.27 18.12
CA ASN A 231 2.95 7.00 18.41
C ASN A 231 2.98 8.32 17.60
N PRO A 232 2.27 9.37 18.06
CA PRO A 232 2.15 10.65 17.36
C PRO A 232 3.45 11.48 17.33
#